data_4a4dda621c020820f9e744cc5784f38a
#
_entry.id   4a4dda621c020820f9e744cc5784f38a
#
_cell.length_a   1.000
_cell.length_b   1.000
_cell.length_c   1.000
_cell.angle_alpha   90.00
_cell.angle_beta   90.00
_cell.angle_gamma   90.00
#
_symmetry.space_group_name_H-M   'P 1'
#
loop_
_entity.id
_entity.type
_entity.pdbx_description
1 polymer ?
#
loop_
_entity_poly.entity_id
_entity_poly.type
_entity_poly.pdbx_seq_one_letter_code
_entity_poly.pdbx_strand_id
1 'polypeptide(L)'
;MDTPGHADFGGEVERILSMVDGVVLLVDAAEGPMPQTKFVTSKALNLGLRPIVVLNKVDKGDAEPDRALNECFDLFANLGANDDQLDFPHMYASGRSGWADHDLDGARKDLSALFDLILNHVPQPKQSDYIEDDFKMLATTLGSDPFVGRILTGRIESGSIKVGATVQAISRSSQKIEQFRVSKIRAFRGLGHQDIEQGIAGDIVSLAGMTKATVADTICALAVETPLESQPIDPPTITVTFGINDSPLAGREGSKVQSRVIRDRLMKEAESNVAIKIKDTPSGDAFEVAGRGELQMGVLIENMRREGFELSISRPQVLMKEEDGQKLEPIEEVTIDVDDEYTGAVIEKITGPRKGDLVEMKPSGVGKTRLIANVPARGLIGYHGEFLTDTRGTGIMNRVFSGWAPYKGTIEGRRAGVLISIEDGETVAYALWNLEERGKMFVGPQTKIYKGMVIGEHARDNDLEVNPLKGKKLTNVRASGTDEAVRLTPHVKFSLEQAISYINDDELVEVTPASIRLRKRFLDTHERKRQSRNN
;
A
#
# COMPACT_ATOMS: atom_id res chain seq x y z
N MET A 1 -14.45 9.65 -11.30
CA MET A 1 -13.78 8.43 -10.79
C MET A 1 -12.88 8.83 -9.65
N ASP A 2 -12.83 8.04 -8.60
CA ASP A 2 -11.91 8.25 -7.47
C ASP A 2 -10.60 7.48 -7.72
N THR A 3 -9.47 8.04 -7.30
CA THR A 3 -8.15 7.40 -7.42
C THR A 3 -7.59 7.11 -6.04
N PRO A 4 -6.91 5.94 -5.85
CA PRO A 4 -6.14 5.73 -4.63
C PRO A 4 -5.07 6.82 -4.48
N GLY A 5 -4.91 7.37 -3.27
CA GLY A 5 -3.94 8.43 -3.01
C GLY A 5 -2.51 7.94 -2.74
N HIS A 6 -2.28 6.64 -2.54
CA HIS A 6 -0.97 6.11 -2.14
C HIS A 6 -0.14 5.65 -3.35
N ALA A 7 1.17 5.89 -3.30
CA ALA A 7 2.10 5.57 -4.38
C ALA A 7 2.16 4.08 -4.78
N ASP A 8 1.89 3.16 -3.83
CA ASP A 8 1.82 1.71 -4.09
C ASP A 8 0.76 1.34 -5.15
N PHE A 9 -0.24 2.22 -5.36
CA PHE A 9 -1.30 2.08 -6.35
C PHE A 9 -1.08 2.91 -7.62
N GLY A 10 0.14 3.40 -7.84
CA GLY A 10 0.49 4.31 -8.95
C GLY A 10 0.04 3.81 -10.33
N GLY A 11 0.15 2.52 -10.61
CA GLY A 11 -0.34 1.98 -11.87
C GLY A 11 -1.86 1.94 -12.03
N GLU A 12 -2.61 1.92 -10.92
CA GLU A 12 -4.06 2.08 -10.95
C GLU A 12 -4.43 3.54 -11.25
N VAL A 13 -3.71 4.48 -10.63
CA VAL A 13 -3.87 5.91 -10.89
C VAL A 13 -3.62 6.25 -12.36
N GLU A 14 -2.52 5.80 -12.94
CA GLU A 14 -2.21 6.03 -14.36
C GLU A 14 -3.31 5.51 -15.30
N ARG A 15 -3.81 4.31 -15.03
CA ARG A 15 -4.88 3.72 -15.83
C ARG A 15 -6.21 4.47 -15.69
N ILE A 16 -6.54 4.95 -14.48
CA ILE A 16 -7.74 5.77 -14.28
C ILE A 16 -7.59 7.11 -14.99
N LEU A 17 -6.43 7.75 -14.89
CA LEU A 17 -6.16 9.02 -15.58
C LEU A 17 -6.26 8.90 -17.10
N SER A 18 -5.96 7.73 -17.69
CA SER A 18 -6.12 7.52 -19.14
C SER A 18 -7.59 7.47 -19.61
N MET A 19 -8.55 7.31 -18.70
CA MET A 19 -9.98 7.25 -19.03
C MET A 19 -10.72 8.57 -18.86
N VAL A 20 -10.07 9.61 -18.34
CA VAL A 20 -10.74 10.86 -17.95
C VAL A 20 -10.30 12.02 -18.84
N ASP A 21 -11.10 13.07 -18.89
CA ASP A 21 -10.85 14.25 -19.71
C ASP A 21 -10.46 15.47 -18.85
N GLY A 22 -10.57 15.37 -17.52
CA GLY A 22 -10.16 16.38 -16.55
C GLY A 22 -9.88 15.79 -15.20
N VAL A 23 -9.20 16.55 -14.34
CA VAL A 23 -8.78 16.14 -12.99
C VAL A 23 -9.16 17.21 -11.99
N VAL A 24 -9.79 16.80 -10.90
CA VAL A 24 -9.97 17.63 -9.70
C VAL A 24 -8.89 17.23 -8.70
N LEU A 25 -7.95 18.12 -8.46
CA LEU A 25 -6.84 17.95 -7.53
C LEU A 25 -7.24 18.49 -6.15
N LEU A 26 -7.43 17.60 -5.18
CA LEU A 26 -7.75 17.99 -3.81
C LEU A 26 -6.46 18.23 -3.02
N VAL A 27 -6.33 19.43 -2.45
CA VAL A 27 -5.19 19.83 -1.63
C VAL A 27 -5.69 20.25 -0.25
N ASP A 28 -5.06 19.76 0.81
CA ASP A 28 -5.33 20.21 2.17
C ASP A 28 -4.76 21.62 2.35
N ALA A 29 -5.62 22.59 2.72
CA ALA A 29 -5.22 23.99 2.86
C ALA A 29 -4.20 24.23 3.99
N ALA A 30 -4.09 23.33 4.97
CA ALA A 30 -3.09 23.42 6.03
C ALA A 30 -1.74 22.78 5.63
N GLU A 31 -1.77 21.66 4.89
CA GLU A 31 -0.57 20.89 4.55
C GLU A 31 0.06 21.28 3.21
N GLY A 32 -0.75 21.81 2.27
CA GLY A 32 -0.31 22.08 0.90
C GLY A 32 -0.19 20.80 0.05
N PRO A 33 0.42 20.88 -1.14
CA PRO A 33 0.61 19.73 -2.01
C PRO A 33 1.65 18.76 -1.44
N MET A 34 1.22 17.54 -1.14
CA MET A 34 2.04 16.47 -0.59
C MET A 34 2.75 15.67 -1.72
N PRO A 35 3.77 14.85 -1.43
CA PRO A 35 4.47 14.06 -2.45
C PRO A 35 3.57 13.17 -3.31
N GLN A 36 2.49 12.65 -2.75
CA GLN A 36 1.48 11.90 -3.51
C GLN A 36 0.77 12.79 -4.52
N THR A 37 0.48 14.04 -4.14
CA THR A 37 -0.05 15.07 -5.03
C THR A 37 0.92 15.32 -6.20
N LYS A 38 2.24 15.44 -5.92
CA LYS A 38 3.29 15.58 -6.94
C LYS A 38 3.24 14.42 -7.95
N PHE A 39 3.16 13.18 -7.47
CA PHE A 39 3.11 11.99 -8.33
C PHE A 39 1.88 11.99 -9.26
N VAL A 40 0.68 12.14 -8.70
CA VAL A 40 -0.58 12.13 -9.48
C VAL A 40 -0.62 13.29 -10.46
N THR A 41 -0.20 14.48 -10.02
CA THR A 41 -0.15 15.69 -10.86
C THR A 41 0.81 15.51 -12.02
N SER A 42 2.02 15.00 -11.79
CA SER A 42 2.98 14.73 -12.88
C SER A 42 2.38 13.83 -13.96
N LYS A 43 1.66 12.77 -13.56
CA LYS A 43 1.00 11.87 -14.51
C LYS A 43 -0.14 12.54 -15.26
N ALA A 44 -0.96 13.33 -14.57
CA ALA A 44 -2.07 14.07 -15.19
C ALA A 44 -1.56 15.11 -16.21
N LEU A 45 -0.53 15.89 -15.86
CA LEU A 45 0.07 16.88 -16.74
C LEU A 45 0.69 16.24 -18.00
N ASN A 46 1.41 15.11 -17.84
CA ASN A 46 2.00 14.36 -18.95
C ASN A 46 0.95 13.80 -19.94
N LEU A 47 -0.26 13.51 -19.47
CA LEU A 47 -1.40 13.12 -20.30
C LEU A 47 -2.11 14.32 -20.96
N GLY A 48 -1.65 15.55 -20.72
CA GLY A 48 -2.24 16.78 -21.24
C GLY A 48 -3.55 17.17 -20.56
N LEU A 49 -3.88 16.60 -19.39
CA LEU A 49 -5.08 16.94 -18.64
C LEU A 49 -4.95 18.34 -18.02
N ARG A 50 -6.09 19.05 -17.93
CA ARG A 50 -6.19 20.36 -17.30
C ARG A 50 -6.73 20.22 -15.90
N PRO A 51 -5.92 20.45 -14.84
CA PRO A 51 -6.36 20.30 -13.47
C PRO A 51 -7.29 21.45 -13.03
N ILE A 52 -8.23 21.11 -12.15
CA ILE A 52 -8.95 22.05 -11.27
C ILE A 52 -8.39 21.83 -9.87
N VAL A 53 -7.88 22.87 -9.22
CA VAL A 53 -7.35 22.78 -7.86
C VAL A 53 -8.46 23.11 -6.86
N VAL A 54 -8.72 22.22 -5.90
CA VAL A 54 -9.67 22.45 -4.81
C VAL A 54 -8.91 22.43 -3.48
N LEU A 55 -8.79 23.61 -2.88
CA LEU A 55 -8.20 23.80 -1.55
C LEU A 55 -9.24 23.39 -0.50
N ASN A 56 -9.11 22.17 -0.02
CA ASN A 56 -10.05 21.57 0.92
C ASN A 56 -9.63 21.80 2.37
N LYS A 57 -10.57 21.60 3.28
CA LYS A 57 -10.38 21.77 4.73
C LYS A 57 -10.04 23.22 5.15
N VAL A 58 -10.52 24.22 4.41
CA VAL A 58 -10.32 25.64 4.75
C VAL A 58 -10.99 26.06 6.08
N ASP A 59 -11.82 25.17 6.65
CA ASP A 59 -12.44 25.31 7.96
C ASP A 59 -11.51 24.95 9.14
N LYS A 60 -10.31 24.43 8.88
CA LYS A 60 -9.31 24.19 9.93
C LYS A 60 -8.72 25.49 10.45
N GLY A 61 -8.37 25.53 11.75
CA GLY A 61 -7.78 26.73 12.37
C GLY A 61 -6.35 27.04 11.92
N ASP A 62 -5.67 26.09 11.33
CA ASP A 62 -4.29 26.16 10.78
C ASP A 62 -4.26 26.21 9.25
N ALA A 63 -5.41 26.40 8.61
CA ALA A 63 -5.50 26.50 7.15
C ALA A 63 -4.84 27.79 6.63
N GLU A 64 -3.99 27.64 5.62
CA GLU A 64 -3.31 28.74 4.89
C GLU A 64 -3.55 28.58 3.38
N PRO A 65 -4.78 28.89 2.89
CA PRO A 65 -5.17 28.61 1.50
C PRO A 65 -4.28 29.29 0.46
N ASP A 66 -3.88 30.56 0.70
CA ASP A 66 -3.03 31.31 -0.23
C ASP A 66 -1.63 30.69 -0.36
N ARG A 67 -1.07 30.20 0.74
CA ARG A 67 0.20 29.48 0.73
C ARG A 67 0.06 28.18 -0.07
N ALA A 68 -0.96 27.40 0.22
CA ALA A 68 -1.20 26.12 -0.46
C ALA A 68 -1.43 26.31 -1.96
N LEU A 69 -2.12 27.39 -2.37
CA LEU A 69 -2.33 27.71 -3.79
C LEU A 69 -1.01 28.05 -4.49
N ASN A 70 -0.17 28.89 -3.88
CA ASN A 70 1.15 29.23 -4.42
C ASN A 70 2.05 28.01 -4.54
N GLU A 71 2.04 27.11 -3.55
CA GLU A 71 2.79 25.86 -3.59
C GLU A 71 2.29 24.92 -4.71
N CYS A 72 1.00 24.93 -5.03
CA CYS A 72 0.45 24.20 -6.19
C CYS A 72 0.95 24.78 -7.50
N PHE A 73 0.98 26.11 -7.63
CA PHE A 73 1.52 26.78 -8.82
C PHE A 73 2.99 26.43 -9.02
N ASP A 74 3.80 26.54 -7.97
CA ASP A 74 5.22 26.18 -8.00
C ASP A 74 5.43 24.71 -8.35
N LEU A 75 4.58 23.81 -7.81
CA LEU A 75 4.60 22.40 -8.13
C LEU A 75 4.36 22.17 -9.62
N PHE A 76 3.33 22.78 -10.22
CA PHE A 76 2.99 22.62 -11.63
C PHE A 76 4.09 23.14 -12.53
N ALA A 77 4.66 24.32 -12.22
CA ALA A 77 5.78 24.90 -12.94
C ALA A 77 7.02 23.96 -12.90
N ASN A 78 7.34 23.41 -11.72
CA ASN A 78 8.45 22.47 -11.54
C ASN A 78 8.25 21.13 -12.25
N LEU A 79 7.00 20.72 -12.49
CA LEU A 79 6.65 19.52 -13.23
C LEU A 79 6.59 19.74 -14.75
N GLY A 80 6.89 20.97 -15.22
CA GLY A 80 6.90 21.30 -16.65
C GLY A 80 5.52 21.49 -17.26
N ALA A 81 4.54 21.96 -16.48
CA ALA A 81 3.22 22.30 -16.97
C ALA A 81 3.31 23.38 -18.05
N ASN A 82 2.46 23.28 -19.08
CA ASN A 82 2.33 24.31 -20.10
C ASN A 82 1.44 25.48 -19.62
N ASP A 83 1.37 26.57 -20.40
CA ASP A 83 0.64 27.77 -20.02
C ASP A 83 -0.84 27.49 -19.72
N ASP A 84 -1.51 26.65 -20.50
CA ASP A 84 -2.90 26.25 -20.28
C ASP A 84 -3.11 25.46 -18.98
N GLN A 85 -2.09 24.74 -18.53
CA GLN A 85 -2.10 23.96 -17.30
C GLN A 85 -1.71 24.81 -16.09
N LEU A 86 -0.92 25.87 -16.28
CA LEU A 86 -0.57 26.83 -15.24
C LEU A 86 -1.71 27.80 -14.95
N ASP A 87 -2.58 28.07 -15.94
CA ASP A 87 -3.81 28.86 -15.77
C ASP A 87 -4.97 28.00 -15.25
N PHE A 88 -4.71 27.23 -14.19
CA PHE A 88 -5.70 26.34 -13.59
C PHE A 88 -6.72 27.11 -12.73
N PRO A 89 -8.01 26.85 -12.85
CA PRO A 89 -9.01 27.36 -11.94
C PRO A 89 -8.88 26.70 -10.57
N HIS A 90 -9.20 27.46 -9.53
CA HIS A 90 -9.20 26.94 -8.16
C HIS A 90 -10.48 27.27 -7.40
N MET A 91 -10.75 26.52 -6.33
CA MET A 91 -11.86 26.72 -5.41
C MET A 91 -11.45 26.41 -3.98
N TYR A 92 -12.18 27.01 -3.06
CA TYR A 92 -12.08 26.75 -1.63
C TYR A 92 -13.20 25.81 -1.21
N ALA A 93 -12.91 24.83 -0.37
CA ALA A 93 -13.90 23.82 0.01
C ALA A 93 -13.74 23.36 1.47
N SER A 94 -14.86 22.94 2.04
CA SER A 94 -14.92 22.09 3.21
C SER A 94 -15.74 20.84 2.89
N GLY A 95 -15.05 19.75 2.53
CA GLY A 95 -15.71 18.48 2.24
C GLY A 95 -16.51 17.94 3.44
N ARG A 96 -16.06 18.23 4.66
CA ARG A 96 -16.78 17.87 5.88
C ARG A 96 -18.13 18.60 6.00
N SER A 97 -18.16 19.87 5.63
CA SER A 97 -19.35 20.71 5.70
C SER A 97 -20.16 20.68 4.41
N GLY A 98 -19.67 20.01 3.34
CA GLY A 98 -20.38 19.78 2.08
C GLY A 98 -20.54 21.00 1.19
N TRP A 99 -19.56 21.92 1.15
CA TRP A 99 -19.60 23.11 0.31
C TRP A 99 -18.28 23.36 -0.44
N ALA A 100 -18.38 24.05 -1.57
CA ALA A 100 -17.27 24.64 -2.32
C ALA A 100 -17.68 26.01 -2.87
N ASP A 101 -16.76 26.97 -2.89
CA ASP A 101 -16.99 28.32 -3.36
C ASP A 101 -15.74 28.89 -4.04
N HIS A 102 -15.94 29.87 -4.94
CA HIS A 102 -14.83 30.58 -5.59
C HIS A 102 -14.10 31.52 -4.62
N ASP A 103 -14.82 32.03 -3.61
CA ASP A 103 -14.30 32.97 -2.62
C ASP A 103 -14.32 32.36 -1.21
N LEU A 104 -13.28 32.62 -0.42
CA LEU A 104 -13.21 32.19 0.99
C LEU A 104 -14.37 32.72 1.84
N ASP A 105 -14.82 33.94 1.54
CA ASP A 105 -15.94 34.61 2.23
C ASP A 105 -17.27 34.45 1.49
N GLY A 106 -17.34 33.54 0.53
CA GLY A 106 -18.54 33.26 -0.28
C GLY A 106 -19.69 32.65 0.50
N ALA A 107 -20.77 32.35 -0.19
CA ALA A 107 -22.04 31.91 0.42
C ALA A 107 -22.00 30.53 1.07
N ARG A 108 -20.98 29.69 0.76
CA ARG A 108 -20.72 28.35 1.36
C ARG A 108 -21.96 27.44 1.40
N LYS A 109 -22.76 27.39 0.32
CA LYS A 109 -24.05 26.72 0.31
C LYS A 109 -23.93 25.21 0.16
N ASP A 110 -23.35 24.77 -0.96
CA ASP A 110 -23.24 23.38 -1.38
C ASP A 110 -22.10 23.22 -2.40
N LEU A 111 -22.08 22.10 -3.13
CA LEU A 111 -21.06 21.80 -4.14
C LEU A 111 -21.44 22.25 -5.56
N SER A 112 -22.55 22.96 -5.77
CA SER A 112 -23.02 23.35 -7.11
C SER A 112 -21.98 24.18 -7.87
N ALA A 113 -21.30 25.12 -7.19
CA ALA A 113 -20.25 25.92 -7.80
C ALA A 113 -19.09 25.07 -8.36
N LEU A 114 -18.72 23.99 -7.66
CA LEU A 114 -17.71 23.05 -8.14
C LEU A 114 -18.20 22.27 -9.38
N PHE A 115 -19.45 21.82 -9.39
CA PHE A 115 -20.03 21.14 -10.55
C PHE A 115 -20.12 22.07 -11.76
N ASP A 116 -20.50 23.32 -11.57
CA ASP A 116 -20.53 24.33 -12.63
C ASP A 116 -19.11 24.60 -13.17
N LEU A 117 -18.10 24.67 -12.31
CA LEU A 117 -16.70 24.81 -12.73
C LEU A 117 -16.25 23.62 -13.55
N ILE A 118 -16.55 22.38 -13.12
CA ILE A 118 -16.21 21.16 -13.86
C ILE A 118 -16.85 21.19 -15.26
N LEU A 119 -18.15 21.51 -15.36
CA LEU A 119 -18.86 21.58 -16.63
C LEU A 119 -18.29 22.62 -17.59
N ASN A 120 -17.80 23.73 -17.07
CA ASN A 120 -17.26 24.83 -17.89
C ASN A 120 -15.79 24.64 -18.28
N HIS A 121 -15.00 23.98 -17.43
CA HIS A 121 -13.54 23.86 -17.61
C HIS A 121 -13.11 22.56 -18.29
N VAL A 122 -13.74 21.44 -17.93
CA VAL A 122 -13.37 20.13 -18.51
C VAL A 122 -13.91 20.04 -19.93
N PRO A 123 -13.05 19.71 -20.92
CA PRO A 123 -13.51 19.57 -22.32
C PRO A 123 -14.51 18.42 -22.46
N GLN A 124 -15.39 18.54 -23.45
CA GLN A 124 -16.28 17.44 -23.81
C GLN A 124 -15.49 16.25 -24.34
N PRO A 125 -15.95 15.02 -24.10
CA PRO A 125 -15.30 13.82 -24.67
C PRO A 125 -15.22 13.90 -26.18
N LYS A 126 -14.00 13.81 -26.75
CA LYS A 126 -13.75 13.86 -28.19
C LYS A 126 -14.29 12.63 -28.93
N GLN A 127 -14.60 11.57 -28.22
CA GLN A 127 -14.98 10.27 -28.77
C GLN A 127 -16.31 10.29 -29.51
N SER A 128 -17.17 11.30 -29.28
CA SER A 128 -18.43 11.45 -30.04
C SER A 128 -18.22 11.49 -31.56
N ASP A 129 -17.04 11.94 -32.01
CA ASP A 129 -16.72 12.04 -33.44
C ASP A 129 -16.38 10.66 -34.05
N TYR A 130 -16.14 9.62 -33.23
CA TYR A 130 -15.71 8.29 -33.62
C TYR A 130 -16.77 7.20 -33.41
N ILE A 131 -18.05 7.56 -33.27
CA ILE A 131 -19.15 6.60 -33.00
C ILE A 131 -19.35 5.61 -34.14
N GLU A 132 -19.13 6.04 -35.40
CA GLU A 132 -19.31 5.22 -36.62
C GLU A 132 -18.10 4.32 -36.92
N ASP A 133 -17.00 4.49 -36.20
CA ASP A 133 -15.78 3.69 -36.39
C ASP A 133 -15.93 2.29 -35.79
N ASP A 134 -14.95 1.44 -36.05
CA ASP A 134 -14.86 0.12 -35.41
C ASP A 134 -14.71 0.24 -33.89
N PHE A 135 -15.43 -0.61 -33.17
CA PHE A 135 -15.38 -0.64 -31.69
C PHE A 135 -13.97 -0.92 -31.16
N LYS A 136 -13.49 -0.04 -30.29
CA LYS A 136 -12.26 -0.21 -29.50
C LYS A 136 -12.45 0.31 -28.09
N MET A 137 -12.00 -0.47 -27.12
CA MET A 137 -11.97 -0.12 -25.69
C MET A 137 -10.66 -0.58 -25.08
N LEU A 138 -9.95 0.29 -24.38
CA LEU A 138 -8.80 -0.10 -23.56
C LEU A 138 -9.28 -0.63 -22.21
N ALA A 139 -8.91 -1.86 -21.88
CA ALA A 139 -9.21 -2.42 -20.57
C ALA A 139 -8.30 -1.80 -19.49
N THR A 140 -8.86 -1.06 -18.54
CA THR A 140 -8.11 -0.32 -17.51
C THR A 140 -8.22 -0.91 -16.13
N THR A 141 -9.39 -1.47 -15.79
CA THR A 141 -9.64 -2.09 -14.48
C THR A 141 -10.20 -3.48 -14.66
N LEU A 142 -9.70 -4.42 -13.87
CA LEU A 142 -10.19 -5.79 -13.81
C LEU A 142 -10.94 -6.00 -12.51
N GLY A 143 -12.14 -6.55 -12.62
CA GLY A 143 -12.97 -6.95 -11.49
C GLY A 143 -13.51 -8.36 -11.68
N SER A 144 -14.22 -8.86 -10.69
CA SER A 144 -14.95 -10.11 -10.78
C SER A 144 -16.32 -10.00 -10.11
N ASP A 145 -17.30 -10.64 -10.70
CA ASP A 145 -18.67 -10.70 -10.17
C ASP A 145 -19.05 -12.18 -10.01
N PRO A 146 -19.68 -12.58 -8.89
CA PRO A 146 -20.03 -14.00 -8.64
C PRO A 146 -20.92 -14.64 -9.71
N PHE A 147 -21.70 -13.85 -10.44
CA PHE A 147 -22.68 -14.33 -11.42
C PHE A 147 -22.18 -14.28 -12.87
N VAL A 148 -21.41 -13.23 -13.22
CA VAL A 148 -20.97 -13.03 -14.61
C VAL A 148 -19.48 -13.27 -14.79
N GLY A 149 -18.76 -13.58 -13.72
CA GLY A 149 -17.34 -13.88 -13.76
C GLY A 149 -16.46 -12.64 -13.92
N ARG A 150 -15.47 -12.72 -14.79
CA ARG A 150 -14.49 -11.66 -15.04
C ARG A 150 -15.14 -10.44 -15.70
N ILE A 151 -14.82 -9.24 -15.22
CA ILE A 151 -15.31 -7.96 -15.72
C ILE A 151 -14.14 -7.05 -16.04
N LEU A 152 -14.11 -6.49 -17.24
CA LEU A 152 -13.16 -5.45 -17.62
C LEU A 152 -13.86 -4.11 -17.79
N THR A 153 -13.36 -3.10 -17.09
CA THR A 153 -13.85 -1.72 -17.19
C THR A 153 -12.87 -0.89 -17.98
N GLY A 154 -13.38 -0.02 -18.85
CA GLY A 154 -12.60 0.88 -19.66
C GLY A 154 -13.47 1.91 -20.35
N ARG A 155 -12.83 2.91 -20.98
CA ARG A 155 -13.51 3.87 -21.85
C ARG A 155 -13.57 3.31 -23.28
N ILE A 156 -14.72 3.48 -23.93
CA ILE A 156 -14.87 3.20 -25.36
C ILE A 156 -14.22 4.36 -26.12
N GLU A 157 -13.14 4.07 -26.83
CA GLU A 157 -12.39 5.08 -27.59
C GLU A 157 -12.99 5.30 -28.99
N SER A 158 -13.60 4.29 -29.58
CA SER A 158 -14.31 4.40 -30.86
C SER A 158 -15.41 3.36 -30.99
N GLY A 159 -16.37 3.64 -31.87
CA GLY A 159 -17.46 2.74 -32.20
C GLY A 159 -18.54 2.59 -31.13
N SER A 160 -19.25 1.50 -31.21
CA SER A 160 -20.28 1.13 -30.25
C SER A 160 -20.29 -0.36 -30.00
N ILE A 161 -20.80 -0.77 -28.83
CA ILE A 161 -20.89 -2.18 -28.42
C ILE A 161 -22.27 -2.48 -27.87
N LYS A 162 -22.83 -3.64 -28.27
CA LYS A 162 -24.13 -4.13 -27.78
C LYS A 162 -23.96 -5.44 -27.04
N VAL A 163 -24.85 -5.69 -26.10
CA VAL A 163 -24.96 -7.02 -25.44
C VAL A 163 -25.15 -8.08 -26.52
N GLY A 164 -24.42 -9.18 -26.43
CA GLY A 164 -24.46 -10.26 -27.40
C GLY A 164 -23.52 -10.10 -28.61
N ALA A 165 -22.84 -8.95 -28.78
CA ALA A 165 -21.85 -8.76 -29.82
C ALA A 165 -20.62 -9.68 -29.61
N THR A 166 -20.05 -10.12 -30.74
CA THR A 166 -18.79 -10.90 -30.72
C THR A 166 -17.62 -9.95 -30.93
N VAL A 167 -16.68 -9.96 -30.01
CA VAL A 167 -15.48 -9.12 -30.00
C VAL A 167 -14.23 -9.96 -29.74
N GLN A 168 -13.07 -9.36 -29.92
CA GLN A 168 -11.79 -9.98 -29.57
C GLN A 168 -11.01 -9.12 -28.60
N ALA A 169 -10.12 -9.77 -27.86
CA ALA A 169 -9.09 -9.13 -27.06
C ALA A 169 -7.74 -9.28 -27.74
N ILE A 170 -7.00 -8.19 -27.88
CA ILE A 170 -5.64 -8.16 -28.41
C ILE A 170 -4.70 -7.55 -27.37
N SER A 171 -3.50 -8.16 -27.24
CA SER A 171 -2.48 -7.65 -26.32
C SER A 171 -1.82 -6.40 -26.88
N ARG A 172 -1.06 -5.71 -26.04
CA ARG A 172 -0.21 -4.57 -26.41
C ARG A 172 0.77 -4.91 -27.57
N SER A 173 1.20 -6.17 -27.68
CA SER A 173 2.05 -6.66 -28.77
C SER A 173 1.28 -7.13 -29.99
N SER A 174 0.02 -6.73 -30.16
CA SER A 174 -0.88 -7.14 -31.27
C SER A 174 -1.17 -8.64 -31.32
N GLN A 175 -0.91 -9.38 -30.23
CA GLN A 175 -1.22 -10.79 -30.17
C GLN A 175 -2.70 -10.99 -29.79
N LYS A 176 -3.43 -11.77 -30.58
CA LYS A 176 -4.81 -12.15 -30.26
C LYS A 176 -4.83 -13.07 -29.04
N ILE A 177 -5.56 -12.65 -27.98
CA ILE A 177 -5.68 -13.37 -26.72
C ILE A 177 -6.85 -14.33 -26.75
N GLU A 178 -8.04 -13.81 -27.03
CA GLU A 178 -9.28 -14.56 -27.13
C GLU A 178 -10.31 -13.81 -27.97
N GLN A 179 -11.31 -14.57 -28.44
CA GLN A 179 -12.54 -14.04 -29.00
C GLN A 179 -13.69 -14.48 -28.09
N PHE A 180 -14.59 -13.55 -27.77
CA PHE A 180 -15.69 -13.84 -26.85
C PHE A 180 -16.96 -13.07 -27.21
N ARG A 181 -18.07 -13.50 -26.65
CA ARG A 181 -19.36 -12.82 -26.79
C ARG A 181 -19.61 -11.99 -25.52
N VAL A 182 -19.92 -10.71 -25.69
CA VAL A 182 -20.27 -9.83 -24.57
C VAL A 182 -21.57 -10.32 -23.93
N SER A 183 -21.49 -10.80 -22.72
CA SER A 183 -22.64 -11.31 -21.97
C SER A 183 -23.42 -10.21 -21.26
N LYS A 184 -22.72 -9.14 -20.84
CA LYS A 184 -23.30 -8.03 -20.09
C LYS A 184 -22.48 -6.77 -20.28
N ILE A 185 -23.18 -5.62 -20.29
CA ILE A 185 -22.58 -4.29 -20.28
C ILE A 185 -23.16 -3.53 -19.07
N ARG A 186 -22.29 -2.94 -18.26
CA ARG A 186 -22.70 -2.10 -17.13
C ARG A 186 -22.09 -0.70 -17.26
N ALA A 187 -22.83 0.31 -16.90
CA ALA A 187 -22.34 1.68 -16.79
C ALA A 187 -22.51 2.18 -15.35
N PHE A 188 -21.68 3.12 -14.95
CA PHE A 188 -21.87 3.82 -13.68
C PHE A 188 -23.04 4.80 -13.79
N ARG A 189 -23.92 4.80 -12.81
CA ARG A 189 -24.99 5.78 -12.64
C ARG A 189 -25.06 6.16 -11.16
N GLY A 190 -24.60 7.36 -10.83
CA GLY A 190 -24.35 7.76 -9.45
C GLY A 190 -23.31 6.85 -8.79
N LEU A 191 -23.62 6.33 -7.60
CA LEU A 191 -22.74 5.43 -6.83
C LEU A 191 -22.91 3.94 -7.21
N GLY A 192 -23.86 3.62 -8.10
CA GLY A 192 -24.17 2.23 -8.48
C GLY A 192 -23.85 1.90 -9.92
N HIS A 193 -23.94 0.62 -10.23
CA HIS A 193 -23.85 0.10 -11.59
C HIS A 193 -25.25 -0.19 -12.14
N GLN A 194 -25.49 0.19 -13.39
CA GLN A 194 -26.71 -0.13 -14.11
C GLN A 194 -26.36 -0.96 -15.34
N ASP A 195 -27.12 -2.02 -15.59
CA ASP A 195 -27.03 -2.79 -16.83
C ASP A 195 -27.58 -1.94 -18.00
N ILE A 196 -26.85 -1.90 -19.10
CA ILE A 196 -27.22 -1.18 -20.31
C ILE A 196 -27.14 -2.11 -21.53
N GLU A 197 -27.98 -1.85 -22.55
CA GLU A 197 -28.02 -2.65 -23.77
C GLU A 197 -26.90 -2.30 -24.75
N GLN A 198 -26.45 -1.04 -24.74
CA GLN A 198 -25.44 -0.52 -25.65
C GLN A 198 -24.57 0.53 -24.96
N GLY A 199 -23.25 0.49 -25.21
CA GLY A 199 -22.29 1.57 -24.94
C GLY A 199 -21.78 2.18 -26.24
N ILE A 200 -21.46 3.46 -26.22
CA ILE A 200 -20.96 4.23 -27.37
C ILE A 200 -19.62 4.89 -27.03
N ALA A 201 -18.91 5.34 -28.06
CA ALA A 201 -17.64 6.07 -27.89
C ALA A 201 -17.79 7.23 -26.89
N GLY A 202 -16.86 7.32 -25.93
CA GLY A 202 -16.88 8.22 -24.78
C GLY A 202 -17.44 7.64 -23.49
N ASP A 203 -18.24 6.57 -23.56
CA ASP A 203 -18.77 5.92 -22.37
C ASP A 203 -17.68 5.13 -21.63
N ILE A 204 -17.69 5.18 -20.30
CA ILE A 204 -16.93 4.28 -19.44
C ILE A 204 -17.86 3.12 -19.06
N VAL A 205 -17.52 1.93 -19.54
CA VAL A 205 -18.36 0.74 -19.35
C VAL A 205 -17.57 -0.44 -18.78
N SER A 206 -18.28 -1.34 -18.14
CA SER A 206 -17.77 -2.62 -17.68
C SER A 206 -18.36 -3.72 -18.55
N LEU A 207 -17.51 -4.51 -19.20
CA LEU A 207 -17.88 -5.62 -20.06
C LEU A 207 -17.64 -6.96 -19.36
N ALA A 208 -18.54 -7.91 -19.55
CA ALA A 208 -18.41 -9.29 -19.10
C ALA A 208 -18.52 -10.28 -20.28
N GLY A 209 -17.96 -11.48 -20.11
CA GLY A 209 -17.98 -12.56 -21.12
C GLY A 209 -16.61 -13.09 -21.51
N MET A 210 -15.52 -12.38 -21.09
CA MET A 210 -14.14 -12.83 -21.32
C MET A 210 -13.66 -13.79 -20.24
N THR A 211 -12.62 -14.57 -20.56
CA THR A 211 -11.99 -15.51 -19.64
C THR A 211 -10.50 -15.24 -19.43
N LYS A 212 -9.80 -14.74 -20.44
CA LYS A 212 -8.34 -14.54 -20.44
C LYS A 212 -7.91 -13.09 -20.50
N ALA A 213 -8.68 -12.25 -21.20
CA ALA A 213 -8.37 -10.84 -21.35
C ALA A 213 -8.15 -10.14 -20.01
N THR A 214 -7.19 -9.22 -19.97
CA THR A 214 -6.75 -8.57 -18.75
C THR A 214 -6.56 -7.05 -18.95
N VAL A 215 -6.07 -6.38 -17.95
CA VAL A 215 -5.77 -4.94 -17.98
C VAL A 215 -4.67 -4.66 -19.01
N ALA A 216 -4.76 -3.50 -19.67
CA ALA A 216 -3.93 -3.06 -20.79
C ALA A 216 -4.15 -3.81 -22.12
N ASP A 217 -5.08 -4.76 -22.17
CA ASP A 217 -5.53 -5.35 -23.42
C ASP A 217 -6.56 -4.43 -24.10
N THR A 218 -6.60 -4.48 -25.44
CA THR A 218 -7.61 -3.79 -26.23
C THR A 218 -8.75 -4.75 -26.54
N ILE A 219 -9.95 -4.41 -26.12
CA ILE A 219 -11.18 -5.12 -26.52
C ILE A 219 -11.72 -4.42 -27.76
N CYS A 220 -11.88 -5.14 -28.85
CA CYS A 220 -12.23 -4.51 -30.13
C CYS A 220 -13.06 -5.40 -31.05
N ALA A 221 -13.59 -4.78 -32.12
CA ALA A 221 -14.24 -5.49 -33.22
C ALA A 221 -13.27 -6.47 -33.89
N LEU A 222 -13.78 -7.53 -34.52
CA LEU A 222 -12.97 -8.58 -35.14
C LEU A 222 -12.08 -8.10 -36.29
N ALA A 223 -12.43 -6.98 -36.93
CA ALA A 223 -11.67 -6.36 -38.01
C ALA A 223 -10.44 -5.57 -37.55
N VAL A 224 -10.36 -5.28 -36.23
CA VAL A 224 -9.27 -4.44 -35.68
C VAL A 224 -8.06 -5.31 -35.37
N GLU A 225 -6.90 -4.93 -35.89
CA GLU A 225 -5.62 -5.62 -35.70
C GLU A 225 -4.64 -4.80 -34.84
N THR A 226 -4.86 -3.47 -34.74
CA THR A 226 -3.97 -2.56 -34.02
C THR A 226 -4.50 -2.27 -32.62
N PRO A 227 -3.74 -2.60 -31.54
CA PRO A 227 -4.13 -2.28 -30.18
C PRO A 227 -4.09 -0.78 -29.92
N LEU A 228 -4.85 -0.34 -28.92
CA LEU A 228 -4.73 1.00 -28.34
C LEU A 228 -3.41 1.12 -27.57
N GLU A 229 -2.86 2.33 -27.54
CA GLU A 229 -1.68 2.61 -26.73
C GLU A 229 -2.03 2.44 -25.24
N SER A 230 -1.20 1.70 -24.54
CA SER A 230 -1.36 1.47 -23.10
C SER A 230 -0.03 1.59 -22.39
N GLN A 231 -0.05 2.12 -21.18
CA GLN A 231 1.13 2.18 -20.34
C GLN A 231 1.55 0.76 -19.88
N PRO A 232 2.87 0.48 -19.83
CA PRO A 232 3.34 -0.77 -19.27
C PRO A 232 2.95 -0.87 -17.80
N ILE A 233 2.60 -2.07 -17.36
CA ILE A 233 2.38 -2.34 -15.94
C ILE A 233 3.75 -2.46 -15.29
N ASP A 234 4.06 -1.58 -14.32
CA ASP A 234 5.33 -1.66 -13.59
C ASP A 234 5.45 -3.01 -12.87
N PRO A 235 6.63 -3.61 -12.89
CA PRO A 235 6.86 -4.86 -12.19
C PRO A 235 6.74 -4.70 -10.67
N PRO A 236 6.42 -5.79 -9.93
CA PRO A 236 6.47 -5.77 -8.48
C PRO A 236 7.91 -5.51 -7.99
N THR A 237 8.03 -4.80 -6.86
CA THR A 237 9.32 -4.43 -6.25
C THR A 237 9.62 -5.19 -4.96
N ILE A 238 8.58 -5.71 -4.29
CA ILE A 238 8.72 -6.49 -3.06
C ILE A 238 8.03 -7.84 -3.17
N THR A 239 8.45 -8.78 -2.33
CA THR A 239 7.81 -10.08 -2.15
C THR A 239 7.64 -10.39 -0.67
N VAL A 240 6.53 -11.05 -0.33
CA VAL A 240 6.21 -11.55 1.01
C VAL A 240 5.76 -12.99 0.91
N THR A 241 6.21 -13.84 1.82
CA THR A 241 5.76 -15.23 1.86
C THR A 241 4.52 -15.35 2.73
N PHE A 242 3.45 -15.88 2.17
CA PHE A 242 2.20 -16.24 2.84
C PHE A 242 2.19 -17.74 3.09
N GLY A 243 2.33 -18.15 4.32
CA GLY A 243 2.30 -19.56 4.72
C GLY A 243 1.06 -19.92 5.53
N ILE A 244 0.83 -21.21 5.71
CA ILE A 244 -0.13 -21.69 6.70
C ILE A 244 0.30 -21.28 8.11
N ASN A 245 -0.66 -21.11 9.01
CA ASN A 245 -0.35 -21.01 10.43
C ASN A 245 -0.12 -22.41 11.00
N ASP A 246 1.14 -22.74 11.26
CA ASP A 246 1.59 -24.02 11.84
C ASP A 246 1.96 -23.89 13.34
N SER A 247 1.53 -22.80 14.00
CA SER A 247 1.76 -22.60 15.42
C SER A 247 0.92 -23.55 16.29
N PRO A 248 1.30 -23.80 17.57
CA PRO A 248 0.49 -24.58 18.51
C PRO A 248 -0.91 -23.98 18.79
N LEU A 249 -1.16 -22.73 18.40
CA LEU A 249 -2.45 -22.04 18.54
C LEU A 249 -3.25 -22.03 17.24
N ALA A 250 -2.75 -22.63 16.15
CA ALA A 250 -3.43 -22.65 14.86
C ALA A 250 -4.84 -23.24 14.92
N GLY A 251 -5.77 -22.64 14.16
CA GLY A 251 -7.16 -23.09 14.07
C GLY A 251 -8.04 -22.76 15.28
N ARG A 252 -7.54 -21.96 16.22
CA ARG A 252 -8.31 -21.57 17.43
C ARG A 252 -9.08 -20.26 17.25
N GLU A 253 -8.65 -19.40 16.36
CA GLU A 253 -9.21 -18.07 16.18
C GLU A 253 -9.77 -17.86 14.77
N GLY A 254 -9.28 -18.60 13.77
CA GLY A 254 -9.75 -18.60 12.38
C GLY A 254 -10.22 -19.97 11.91
N SER A 255 -11.07 -19.98 10.89
CA SER A 255 -11.59 -21.22 10.30
C SER A 255 -10.88 -21.61 8.98
N LYS A 256 -10.15 -20.67 8.36
CA LYS A 256 -9.49 -20.85 7.05
C LYS A 256 -8.00 -21.02 7.24
N VAL A 257 -7.56 -22.23 7.54
CA VAL A 257 -6.16 -22.58 7.90
C VAL A 257 -5.47 -23.46 6.85
N GLN A 258 -6.20 -23.97 5.84
CA GLN A 258 -5.68 -24.92 4.87
C GLN A 258 -4.94 -24.21 3.73
N SER A 259 -3.80 -24.75 3.31
CA SER A 259 -2.97 -24.24 2.20
C SER A 259 -3.77 -24.03 0.92
N ARG A 260 -4.62 -24.99 0.54
CA ARG A 260 -5.48 -24.87 -0.64
C ARG A 260 -6.42 -23.66 -0.59
N VAL A 261 -7.05 -23.41 0.56
CA VAL A 261 -8.02 -22.30 0.72
C VAL A 261 -7.29 -20.96 0.66
N ILE A 262 -6.08 -20.88 1.23
CA ILE A 262 -5.20 -19.71 1.14
C ILE A 262 -4.79 -19.47 -0.32
N ARG A 263 -4.36 -20.52 -1.03
CA ARG A 263 -3.97 -20.46 -2.44
C ARG A 263 -5.11 -19.96 -3.32
N ASP A 264 -6.29 -20.55 -3.18
CA ASP A 264 -7.46 -20.18 -3.98
C ASP A 264 -7.85 -18.71 -3.77
N ARG A 265 -7.73 -18.20 -2.53
CA ARG A 265 -7.98 -16.80 -2.21
C ARG A 265 -6.92 -15.87 -2.81
N LEU A 266 -5.64 -16.25 -2.72
CA LEU A 266 -4.54 -15.48 -3.31
C LEU A 266 -4.64 -15.46 -4.84
N MET A 267 -4.93 -16.59 -5.48
CA MET A 267 -5.13 -16.64 -6.94
C MET A 267 -6.28 -15.76 -7.40
N LYS A 268 -7.39 -15.73 -6.64
CA LYS A 268 -8.50 -14.82 -6.91
C LYS A 268 -8.08 -13.34 -6.81
N GLU A 269 -7.20 -13.01 -5.87
CA GLU A 269 -6.63 -11.65 -5.78
C GLU A 269 -5.79 -11.32 -7.01
N ALA A 270 -4.90 -12.21 -7.44
CA ALA A 270 -4.07 -12.01 -8.62
C ALA A 270 -4.89 -11.93 -9.93
N GLU A 271 -6.06 -12.57 -9.98
CA GLU A 271 -6.98 -12.42 -11.11
C GLU A 271 -7.59 -11.01 -11.20
N SER A 272 -7.80 -10.35 -10.07
CA SER A 272 -8.41 -9.01 -10.01
C SER A 272 -7.37 -7.89 -9.91
N ASN A 273 -6.16 -8.18 -9.44
CA ASN A 273 -5.09 -7.21 -9.24
C ASN A 273 -3.82 -7.58 -10.01
N VAL A 274 -3.63 -6.98 -11.17
CA VAL A 274 -2.49 -7.25 -12.06
C VAL A 274 -1.12 -6.85 -11.49
N ALA A 275 -1.10 -6.03 -10.44
CA ALA A 275 0.12 -5.66 -9.73
C ALA A 275 0.61 -6.75 -8.77
N ILE A 276 -0.22 -7.77 -8.49
CA ILE A 276 0.12 -8.88 -7.62
C ILE A 276 0.50 -10.11 -8.46
N LYS A 277 1.63 -10.72 -8.15
CA LYS A 277 2.06 -11.99 -8.75
C LYS A 277 2.24 -13.02 -7.65
N ILE A 278 1.76 -14.24 -7.90
CA ILE A 278 1.82 -15.33 -6.95
C ILE A 278 2.63 -16.47 -7.55
N LYS A 279 3.52 -17.03 -6.72
CA LYS A 279 4.32 -18.18 -7.06
C LYS A 279 4.25 -19.20 -5.92
N ASP A 280 3.98 -20.46 -6.27
CA ASP A 280 4.03 -21.55 -5.30
C ASP A 280 5.47 -21.77 -4.82
N THR A 281 5.67 -21.98 -3.52
CA THR A 281 6.98 -22.36 -2.98
C THR A 281 7.21 -23.88 -3.15
N PRO A 282 8.46 -24.36 -3.17
CA PRO A 282 8.75 -25.79 -3.31
C PRO A 282 8.12 -26.65 -2.21
N SER A 283 7.82 -26.10 -1.03
CA SER A 283 7.17 -26.83 0.07
C SER A 283 5.68 -27.08 -0.15
N GLY A 284 5.01 -26.27 -1.01
CA GLY A 284 3.57 -26.34 -1.24
C GLY A 284 2.68 -25.77 -0.11
N ASP A 285 3.26 -25.42 1.02
CA ASP A 285 2.54 -24.89 2.20
C ASP A 285 2.64 -23.37 2.34
N ALA A 286 3.35 -22.73 1.43
CA ALA A 286 3.53 -21.30 1.40
C ALA A 286 3.54 -20.77 -0.05
N PHE A 287 3.29 -19.46 -0.19
CA PHE A 287 3.16 -18.78 -1.47
C PHE A 287 3.96 -17.50 -1.44
N GLU A 288 4.82 -17.29 -2.43
CA GLU A 288 5.47 -16.01 -2.64
C GLU A 288 4.49 -15.07 -3.33
N VAL A 289 4.15 -13.99 -2.66
CA VAL A 289 3.26 -12.95 -3.17
C VAL A 289 4.10 -11.70 -3.43
N ALA A 290 4.24 -11.34 -4.69
CA ALA A 290 4.99 -10.17 -5.11
C ALA A 290 4.03 -9.01 -5.42
N GLY A 291 4.39 -7.80 -5.02
CA GLY A 291 3.61 -6.58 -5.21
C GLY A 291 4.50 -5.34 -5.23
N ARG A 292 3.88 -4.15 -5.25
CA ARG A 292 4.59 -2.88 -5.41
C ARG A 292 5.09 -2.28 -4.10
N GLY A 293 4.38 -2.51 -2.99
CA GLY A 293 4.74 -1.89 -1.72
C GLY A 293 4.18 -2.61 -0.50
N GLU A 294 4.68 -2.23 0.67
CA GLU A 294 4.30 -2.84 1.96
C GLU A 294 2.82 -2.60 2.29
N LEU A 295 2.27 -1.42 1.92
CA LEU A 295 0.87 -1.11 2.19
C LEU A 295 -0.06 -2.03 1.39
N GLN A 296 0.26 -2.30 0.11
CA GLN A 296 -0.52 -3.22 -0.72
C GLN A 296 -0.57 -4.62 -0.09
N MET A 297 0.58 -5.11 0.41
CA MET A 297 0.65 -6.38 1.11
C MET A 297 -0.13 -6.36 2.43
N GLY A 298 0.00 -5.27 3.21
CA GLY A 298 -0.72 -5.08 4.46
C GLY A 298 -2.24 -5.09 4.28
N VAL A 299 -2.75 -4.41 3.25
CA VAL A 299 -4.19 -4.41 2.90
C VAL A 299 -4.67 -5.82 2.53
N LEU A 300 -3.91 -6.56 1.72
CA LEU A 300 -4.26 -7.94 1.37
C LEU A 300 -4.31 -8.85 2.60
N ILE A 301 -3.31 -8.78 3.47
CA ILE A 301 -3.25 -9.58 4.70
C ILE A 301 -4.42 -9.23 5.64
N GLU A 302 -4.71 -7.94 5.80
CA GLU A 302 -5.81 -7.49 6.66
C GLU A 302 -7.19 -7.91 6.11
N ASN A 303 -7.39 -7.86 4.80
CA ASN A 303 -8.60 -8.37 4.17
C ASN A 303 -8.77 -9.87 4.41
N MET A 304 -7.72 -10.66 4.20
CA MET A 304 -7.74 -12.10 4.47
C MET A 304 -8.00 -12.39 5.96
N ARG A 305 -7.37 -11.63 6.87
CA ARG A 305 -7.61 -11.71 8.31
C ARG A 305 -9.08 -11.51 8.65
N ARG A 306 -9.74 -10.49 8.10
CA ARG A 306 -11.17 -10.21 8.28
C ARG A 306 -12.07 -11.27 7.68
N GLU A 307 -11.61 -11.93 6.62
CA GLU A 307 -12.29 -13.07 5.99
C GLU A 307 -12.19 -14.37 6.81
N GLY A 308 -11.46 -14.39 7.93
CA GLY A 308 -11.30 -15.53 8.83
C GLY A 308 -10.12 -16.43 8.55
N PHE A 309 -9.11 -15.96 7.79
CA PHE A 309 -7.87 -16.69 7.56
C PHE A 309 -6.92 -16.59 8.75
N GLU A 310 -6.15 -17.65 8.95
CA GLU A 310 -4.93 -17.64 9.77
C GLU A 310 -3.72 -17.83 8.87
N LEU A 311 -2.73 -16.96 9.00
CA LEU A 311 -1.58 -16.88 8.12
C LEU A 311 -0.28 -16.79 8.93
N SER A 312 0.81 -17.33 8.36
CA SER A 312 2.19 -17.02 8.74
C SER A 312 2.80 -16.13 7.66
N ILE A 313 3.24 -14.94 8.03
CA ILE A 313 3.74 -13.92 7.11
C ILE A 313 5.24 -13.72 7.34
N SER A 314 6.04 -13.76 6.27
CA SER A 314 7.48 -13.48 6.34
C SER A 314 7.76 -11.98 6.31
N ARG A 315 9.00 -11.62 6.67
CA ARG A 315 9.52 -10.27 6.40
C ARG A 315 9.47 -9.96 4.90
N PRO A 316 9.04 -8.75 4.51
CA PRO A 316 9.11 -8.31 3.12
C PRO A 316 10.57 -8.31 2.61
N GLN A 317 10.76 -8.81 1.41
CA GLN A 317 12.05 -8.79 0.73
C GLN A 317 11.92 -8.02 -0.58
N VAL A 318 12.93 -7.22 -0.94
CA VAL A 318 12.93 -6.54 -2.23
C VAL A 318 13.32 -7.51 -3.34
N LEU A 319 12.64 -7.38 -4.47
CA LEU A 319 12.97 -8.13 -5.68
C LEU A 319 14.19 -7.47 -6.33
N MET A 320 15.24 -8.25 -6.56
CA MET A 320 16.42 -7.80 -7.28
C MET A 320 16.23 -8.08 -8.78
N LYS A 321 16.82 -7.24 -9.61
CA LYS A 321 16.88 -7.41 -11.06
C LYS A 321 18.35 -7.65 -11.45
N GLU A 322 18.58 -8.47 -12.43
CA GLU A 322 19.90 -8.64 -13.05
C GLU A 322 19.83 -8.09 -14.49
N GLU A 323 20.71 -7.17 -14.82
CA GLU A 323 20.79 -6.54 -16.12
C GLU A 323 22.28 -6.38 -16.48
N ASP A 324 22.68 -6.86 -17.65
CA ASP A 324 24.05 -6.87 -18.12
C ASP A 324 25.06 -7.48 -17.14
N GLY A 325 24.65 -8.50 -16.38
CA GLY A 325 25.47 -9.16 -15.36
C GLY A 325 25.65 -8.35 -14.07
N GLN A 326 24.94 -7.21 -13.95
CA GLN A 326 24.94 -6.38 -12.75
C GLN A 326 23.66 -6.58 -11.96
N LYS A 327 23.82 -6.80 -10.65
CA LYS A 327 22.67 -6.88 -9.71
C LYS A 327 22.17 -5.49 -9.40
N LEU A 328 20.90 -5.24 -9.70
CA LEU A 328 20.19 -3.99 -9.45
C LEU A 328 19.18 -4.17 -8.33
N GLU A 329 18.99 -3.10 -7.54
CA GLU A 329 17.98 -3.02 -6.50
C GLU A 329 17.03 -1.84 -6.73
N PRO A 330 15.75 -1.95 -6.27
CA PRO A 330 14.80 -0.85 -6.41
C PRO A 330 15.19 0.30 -5.49
N ILE A 331 15.11 1.52 -6.04
CA ILE A 331 15.36 2.78 -5.35
C ILE A 331 14.04 3.53 -5.21
N GLU A 332 13.82 4.09 -4.03
CA GLU A 332 12.70 4.97 -3.75
C GLU A 332 13.20 6.41 -3.52
N GLU A 333 12.56 7.39 -4.12
CA GLU A 333 12.67 8.80 -3.75
C GLU A 333 11.85 8.99 -2.48
N VAL A 334 12.53 9.41 -1.43
CA VAL A 334 11.92 9.66 -0.13
C VAL A 334 11.86 11.16 0.10
N THR A 335 10.66 11.69 0.31
CA THR A 335 10.44 13.07 0.72
C THR A 335 10.06 13.09 2.19
N ILE A 336 10.80 13.84 3.00
CA ILE A 336 10.64 13.90 4.45
C ILE A 336 10.49 15.35 4.87
N ASP A 337 9.42 15.63 5.61
CA ASP A 337 9.21 16.92 6.30
C ASP A 337 9.41 16.71 7.80
N VAL A 338 10.38 17.39 8.38
CA VAL A 338 10.71 17.30 9.82
C VAL A 338 10.95 18.66 10.41
N ASP A 339 10.74 18.78 11.72
CA ASP A 339 11.16 19.95 12.47
C ASP A 339 12.70 20.07 12.43
N ASP A 340 13.22 21.30 12.38
CA ASP A 340 14.64 21.56 12.16
C ASP A 340 15.55 20.83 13.16
N GLU A 341 15.09 20.63 14.40
CA GLU A 341 15.85 19.94 15.45
C GLU A 341 16.13 18.45 15.13
N TYR A 342 15.28 17.78 14.32
CA TYR A 342 15.44 16.34 13.97
C TYR A 342 16.15 16.12 12.64
N THR A 343 16.37 17.17 11.86
CA THR A 343 16.93 17.10 10.49
C THR A 343 18.27 16.34 10.46
N GLY A 344 19.18 16.67 11.37
CA GLY A 344 20.50 16.01 11.43
C GLY A 344 20.42 14.51 11.72
N ALA A 345 19.60 14.09 12.68
CA ALA A 345 19.42 12.69 13.05
C ALA A 345 18.81 11.87 11.90
N VAL A 346 17.84 12.46 11.19
CA VAL A 346 17.19 11.81 10.04
C VAL A 346 18.17 11.64 8.88
N ILE A 347 18.96 12.66 8.55
CA ILE A 347 19.97 12.59 7.49
C ILE A 347 21.00 11.50 7.82
N GLU A 348 21.54 11.47 9.04
CA GLU A 348 22.51 10.46 9.47
C GLU A 348 21.96 9.04 9.29
N LYS A 349 20.72 8.80 9.69
CA LYS A 349 20.08 7.48 9.57
C LYS A 349 19.84 7.06 8.13
N ILE A 350 19.43 7.99 7.27
CA ILE A 350 19.16 7.70 5.86
C ILE A 350 20.47 7.46 5.10
N THR A 351 21.46 8.33 5.26
CA THR A 351 22.70 8.25 4.47
C THR A 351 23.68 7.22 4.98
N GLY A 352 23.70 6.95 6.29
CA GLY A 352 24.59 5.96 6.91
C GLY A 352 24.06 4.52 6.78
N PRO A 353 23.32 4.00 7.77
CA PRO A 353 22.94 2.59 7.82
C PRO A 353 22.00 2.18 6.68
N ARG A 354 21.20 3.10 6.11
CA ARG A 354 20.23 2.82 5.06
C ARG A 354 20.74 3.08 3.65
N LYS A 355 21.99 3.60 3.52
CA LYS A 355 22.71 3.81 2.25
C LYS A 355 21.96 4.69 1.24
N GLY A 356 21.16 5.64 1.74
CA GLY A 356 20.50 6.64 0.91
C GLY A 356 21.45 7.75 0.50
N ASP A 357 21.14 8.40 -0.61
CA ASP A 357 21.83 9.58 -1.12
C ASP A 357 20.91 10.78 -0.94
N LEU A 358 21.34 11.78 -0.17
CA LEU A 358 20.58 13.03 -0.05
C LEU A 358 20.68 13.81 -1.37
N VAL A 359 19.51 14.15 -1.93
CA VAL A 359 19.40 14.88 -3.21
C VAL A 359 19.21 16.36 -2.98
N GLU A 360 18.29 16.73 -2.06
CA GLU A 360 17.93 18.11 -1.79
C GLU A 360 17.57 18.31 -0.32
N MET A 361 17.84 19.51 0.18
CA MET A 361 17.39 19.98 1.49
C MET A 361 16.91 21.41 1.34
N LYS A 362 15.67 21.70 1.75
CA LYS A 362 15.08 23.04 1.67
C LYS A 362 14.13 23.31 2.82
N PRO A 363 13.93 24.60 3.21
CA PRO A 363 12.92 24.97 4.17
C PRO A 363 11.51 24.57 3.70
N SER A 364 10.67 24.11 4.63
CA SER A 364 9.28 23.70 4.35
C SER A 364 8.34 24.31 5.40
N GLY A 365 8.23 25.64 5.39
CA GLY A 365 7.48 26.40 6.40
C GLY A 365 8.33 26.86 7.59
N VAL A 366 7.68 27.41 8.61
CA VAL A 366 8.37 27.96 9.79
C VAL A 366 8.87 26.80 10.67
N GLY A 367 10.19 26.73 10.87
CA GLY A 367 10.81 25.73 11.74
C GLY A 367 10.78 24.28 11.20
N LYS A 368 10.54 24.10 9.88
CA LYS A 368 10.53 22.78 9.23
C LYS A 368 11.47 22.74 8.02
N THR A 369 12.10 21.59 7.87
CA THR A 369 12.99 21.27 6.73
C THR A 369 12.42 20.11 5.94
N ARG A 370 12.39 20.26 4.61
CA ARG A 370 12.10 19.17 3.65
C ARG A 370 13.41 18.57 3.14
N LEU A 371 13.51 17.26 3.25
CA LEU A 371 14.60 16.45 2.74
C LEU A 371 14.09 15.59 1.58
N ILE A 372 14.85 15.52 0.50
CA ILE A 372 14.62 14.60 -0.61
C ILE A 372 15.85 13.70 -0.73
N ALA A 373 15.66 12.39 -0.69
CA ALA A 373 16.74 11.42 -0.76
C ALA A 373 16.35 10.22 -1.63
N ASN A 374 17.33 9.65 -2.33
CA ASN A 374 17.20 8.38 -3.04
C ASN A 374 17.72 7.26 -2.15
N VAL A 375 16.84 6.35 -1.73
CA VAL A 375 17.16 5.30 -0.75
C VAL A 375 16.84 3.92 -1.34
N PRO A 376 17.71 2.90 -1.17
CA PRO A 376 17.34 1.53 -1.48
C PRO A 376 16.07 1.11 -0.75
N ALA A 377 15.07 0.57 -1.47
CA ALA A 377 13.78 0.21 -0.88
C ALA A 377 13.92 -0.72 0.34
N ARG A 378 14.89 -1.65 0.32
CA ARG A 378 15.18 -2.52 1.48
C ARG A 378 15.68 -1.77 2.71
N GLY A 379 16.26 -0.58 2.55
CA GLY A 379 16.68 0.27 3.66
C GLY A 379 15.52 0.98 4.35
N LEU A 380 14.37 1.06 3.68
CA LEU A 380 13.16 1.69 4.20
C LEU A 380 12.22 0.70 4.91
N ILE A 381 12.42 -0.61 4.71
CA ILE A 381 11.65 -1.64 5.42
C ILE A 381 11.87 -1.47 6.93
N GLY A 382 10.76 -1.23 7.64
CA GLY A 382 10.77 -1.00 9.10
C GLY A 382 11.20 0.39 9.55
N TYR A 383 11.66 1.26 8.65
CA TYR A 383 12.15 2.59 9.05
C TYR A 383 11.04 3.52 9.54
N HIS A 384 9.83 3.37 9.06
CA HIS A 384 8.74 4.29 9.40
C HIS A 384 8.49 4.37 10.93
N GLY A 385 8.50 3.25 11.64
CA GLY A 385 8.34 3.23 13.10
C GLY A 385 9.49 3.90 13.85
N GLU A 386 10.73 3.68 13.40
CA GLU A 386 11.91 4.31 13.96
C GLU A 386 11.89 5.82 13.70
N PHE A 387 11.57 6.23 12.47
CA PHE A 387 11.43 7.63 12.07
C PHE A 387 10.41 8.40 12.92
N LEU A 388 9.21 7.83 13.16
CA LEU A 388 8.22 8.45 14.04
C LEU A 388 8.72 8.58 15.48
N THR A 389 9.51 7.63 15.97
CA THR A 389 10.12 7.72 17.30
C THR A 389 11.16 8.84 17.37
N ASP A 390 12.03 8.94 16.38
CA ASP A 390 13.09 9.95 16.30
C ASP A 390 12.55 11.36 16.17
N THR A 391 11.44 11.52 15.46
CA THR A 391 10.77 12.81 15.23
C THR A 391 9.63 13.08 16.20
N ARG A 392 9.50 12.28 17.28
CA ARG A 392 8.42 12.37 18.28
C ARG A 392 7.01 12.41 17.66
N GLY A 393 6.85 11.77 16.51
CA GLY A 393 5.59 11.69 15.78
C GLY A 393 5.24 12.92 14.93
N THR A 394 6.10 13.94 14.87
CA THR A 394 5.83 15.16 14.09
C THR A 394 6.32 15.08 12.64
N GLY A 395 7.25 14.14 12.35
CA GLY A 395 7.80 13.95 11.02
C GLY A 395 6.83 13.29 10.05
N ILE A 396 6.86 13.73 8.81
CA ILE A 396 6.08 13.14 7.70
C ILE A 396 7.08 12.56 6.70
N MET A 397 6.88 11.30 6.31
CA MET A 397 7.73 10.63 5.33
C MET A 397 6.85 10.01 4.24
N ASN A 398 7.15 10.37 3.00
CA ASN A 398 6.54 9.80 1.82
C ASN A 398 7.63 9.18 0.94
N ARG A 399 7.30 8.09 0.25
CA ARG A 399 8.22 7.37 -0.62
C ARG A 399 7.55 6.97 -1.91
N VAL A 400 8.27 7.09 -3.01
CA VAL A 400 7.81 6.75 -4.36
C VAL A 400 8.90 5.99 -5.08
N PHE A 401 8.55 4.92 -5.79
CA PHE A 401 9.50 4.20 -6.61
C PHE A 401 10.11 5.13 -7.68
N SER A 402 11.44 5.23 -7.68
CA SER A 402 12.19 6.13 -8.57
C SER A 402 12.90 5.38 -9.72
N GLY A 403 13.22 4.09 -9.52
CA GLY A 403 13.93 3.30 -10.52
C GLY A 403 14.78 2.20 -9.93
N TRP A 404 15.76 1.75 -10.72
CA TRP A 404 16.70 0.69 -10.36
C TRP A 404 18.11 1.23 -10.34
N ALA A 405 18.90 0.84 -9.34
CA ALA A 405 20.32 1.20 -9.24
C ALA A 405 21.16 0.00 -8.82
N PRO A 406 22.49 0.05 -9.03
CA PRO A 406 23.41 -0.99 -8.59
C PRO A 406 23.30 -1.28 -7.10
N TYR A 407 23.35 -2.57 -6.75
CA TYR A 407 23.26 -3.03 -5.37
C TYR A 407 24.33 -2.39 -4.47
N LYS A 408 23.91 -1.68 -3.44
CA LYS A 408 24.79 -0.92 -2.51
C LYS A 408 25.38 -1.76 -1.35
N GLY A 409 25.39 -3.08 -1.45
CA GLY A 409 25.91 -3.97 -0.41
C GLY A 409 24.90 -4.20 0.73
N THR A 410 25.28 -4.91 1.78
CA THR A 410 24.40 -5.30 2.91
C THR A 410 23.90 -4.10 3.69
N ILE A 411 22.61 -4.13 4.06
CA ILE A 411 21.99 -3.23 5.04
C ILE A 411 21.65 -4.07 6.25
N GLU A 412 22.12 -3.65 7.44
CA GLU A 412 21.83 -4.35 8.69
C GLU A 412 20.34 -4.24 9.04
N GLY A 413 19.74 -5.34 9.54
CA GLY A 413 18.39 -5.37 10.05
C GLY A 413 18.26 -4.73 11.44
N ARG A 414 17.22 -5.12 12.18
CA ARG A 414 17.03 -4.72 13.59
C ARG A 414 18.25 -5.09 14.43
N ARG A 415 18.80 -4.13 15.19
CA ARG A 415 19.97 -4.34 16.06
C ARG A 415 19.62 -5.09 17.34
N ALA A 416 18.45 -4.84 17.91
CA ALA A 416 18.02 -5.48 19.16
C ALA A 416 17.62 -6.94 18.92
N GLY A 417 18.03 -7.83 19.83
CA GLY A 417 17.54 -9.20 19.87
C GLY A 417 16.11 -9.31 20.40
N VAL A 418 15.58 -10.52 20.54
CA VAL A 418 14.23 -10.77 21.05
C VAL A 418 14.23 -11.71 22.26
N LEU A 419 13.20 -11.58 23.09
CA LEU A 419 12.89 -12.50 24.19
C LEU A 419 11.99 -13.62 23.64
N ILE A 420 12.45 -14.86 23.71
CA ILE A 420 11.78 -16.03 23.11
C ILE A 420 11.27 -16.94 24.24
N SER A 421 9.98 -17.30 24.21
CA SER A 421 9.44 -18.27 25.15
C SER A 421 10.01 -19.67 24.93
N ILE A 422 10.39 -20.36 26.02
CA ILE A 422 10.79 -21.77 26.00
C ILE A 422 9.68 -22.71 26.44
N GLU A 423 8.53 -22.18 26.85
CA GLU A 423 7.41 -22.94 27.40
C GLU A 423 6.09 -22.61 26.72
N ASP A 424 5.17 -23.56 26.78
CA ASP A 424 3.78 -23.41 26.38
C ASP A 424 2.90 -23.16 27.63
N GLY A 425 1.99 -22.17 27.55
CA GLY A 425 1.08 -21.89 28.67
C GLY A 425 0.56 -20.46 28.69
N GLU A 426 0.25 -19.98 29.86
CA GLU A 426 -0.20 -18.60 30.12
C GLU A 426 0.85 -17.82 30.91
N THR A 427 1.16 -16.61 30.48
CA THR A 427 2.12 -15.74 31.12
C THR A 427 1.69 -15.34 32.53
N VAL A 428 2.63 -15.29 33.46
CA VAL A 428 2.42 -14.92 34.86
C VAL A 428 2.99 -13.52 35.10
N ALA A 429 2.22 -12.66 35.79
CA ALA A 429 2.63 -11.28 36.07
C ALA A 429 4.00 -11.18 36.73
N TYR A 430 4.30 -12.06 37.72
CA TYR A 430 5.59 -12.08 38.41
C TYR A 430 6.77 -12.42 37.46
N ALA A 431 6.58 -13.33 36.51
CA ALA A 431 7.61 -13.66 35.53
C ALA A 431 7.86 -12.49 34.59
N LEU A 432 6.78 -11.85 34.10
CA LEU A 432 6.89 -10.70 33.18
C LEU A 432 7.61 -9.53 33.87
N TRP A 433 7.30 -9.25 35.13
CA TRP A 433 7.96 -8.22 35.93
C TRP A 433 9.49 -8.43 35.99
N ASN A 434 9.94 -9.66 36.24
CA ASN A 434 11.37 -9.98 36.24
C ASN A 434 12.01 -9.88 34.81
N LEU A 435 11.21 -10.05 33.75
CA LEU A 435 11.68 -9.97 32.38
C LEU A 435 11.73 -8.53 31.86
N GLU A 436 11.01 -7.58 32.47
CA GLU A 436 11.08 -6.15 32.09
C GLU A 436 12.49 -5.57 32.25
N GLU A 437 13.30 -6.11 33.17
CA GLU A 437 14.72 -5.75 33.29
C GLU A 437 15.56 -6.16 32.07
N ARG A 438 15.06 -7.10 31.25
CA ARG A 438 15.75 -7.61 30.06
C ARG A 438 15.33 -6.88 28.81
N GLY A 439 14.20 -6.18 28.83
CA GLY A 439 13.71 -5.45 27.68
C GLY A 439 12.21 -5.16 27.71
N LYS A 440 11.68 -4.72 26.58
CA LYS A 440 10.26 -4.34 26.42
C LYS A 440 9.40 -5.56 26.13
N MET A 441 8.29 -5.72 26.85
CA MET A 441 7.39 -6.85 26.64
C MET A 441 6.37 -6.57 25.53
N PHE A 442 5.97 -7.61 24.77
CA PHE A 442 4.93 -7.60 23.73
C PHE A 442 3.65 -8.31 24.19
N VAL A 443 3.71 -8.99 25.32
CA VAL A 443 2.60 -9.75 25.89
C VAL A 443 2.32 -9.28 27.31
N GLY A 444 1.03 -9.26 27.68
CA GLY A 444 0.59 -8.99 29.06
C GLY A 444 0.44 -10.26 29.88
N PRO A 445 0.07 -10.16 31.16
CA PRO A 445 -0.26 -11.32 32.01
C PRO A 445 -1.47 -12.07 31.45
N GLN A 446 -1.54 -13.38 31.74
CA GLN A 446 -2.61 -14.30 31.28
C GLN A 446 -2.73 -14.40 29.76
N THR A 447 -1.67 -14.07 29.03
CA THR A 447 -1.61 -14.24 27.59
C THR A 447 -1.17 -15.68 27.28
N LYS A 448 -1.91 -16.37 26.40
CA LYS A 448 -1.52 -17.68 25.88
C LYS A 448 -0.31 -17.56 24.98
N ILE A 449 0.73 -18.29 25.29
CA ILE A 449 1.98 -18.32 24.56
C ILE A 449 2.41 -19.76 24.29
N TYR A 450 3.38 -19.90 23.39
CA TYR A 450 3.97 -21.18 23.06
C TYR A 450 5.49 -21.07 22.88
N LYS A 451 6.17 -22.21 22.91
CA LYS A 451 7.61 -22.32 22.69
C LYS A 451 7.99 -21.75 21.31
N GLY A 452 8.99 -20.86 21.28
CA GLY A 452 9.41 -20.18 20.06
C GLY A 452 8.64 -18.90 19.72
N MET A 453 7.61 -18.55 20.50
CA MET A 453 6.92 -17.25 20.38
C MET A 453 7.83 -16.14 20.88
N VAL A 454 7.87 -15.02 20.16
CA VAL A 454 8.58 -13.79 20.55
C VAL A 454 7.67 -13.00 21.47
N ILE A 455 8.09 -12.80 22.71
CA ILE A 455 7.29 -12.19 23.78
C ILE A 455 7.79 -10.82 24.21
N GLY A 456 8.92 -10.37 23.67
CA GLY A 456 9.51 -9.06 23.96
C GLY A 456 10.73 -8.76 23.12
N GLU A 457 11.17 -7.49 23.17
CA GLU A 457 12.44 -7.01 22.62
C GLU A 457 13.51 -7.13 23.70
N HIS A 458 14.67 -7.70 23.36
CA HIS A 458 15.80 -7.76 24.27
C HIS A 458 16.60 -6.46 24.23
N ALA A 459 17.02 -5.96 25.37
CA ALA A 459 17.83 -4.74 25.46
C ALA A 459 19.24 -4.86 24.85
N ARG A 460 19.68 -6.09 24.49
CA ARG A 460 20.95 -6.39 23.82
C ARG A 460 20.69 -6.87 22.39
N ASP A 461 21.76 -7.02 21.63
CA ASP A 461 21.75 -7.43 20.21
C ASP A 461 21.49 -8.94 19.98
N ASN A 462 21.58 -9.75 21.03
CA ASN A 462 21.37 -11.20 20.95
C ASN A 462 19.98 -11.62 21.42
N ASP A 463 19.43 -12.66 20.81
CA ASP A 463 18.21 -13.31 21.27
C ASP A 463 18.41 -13.99 22.63
N LEU A 464 17.37 -13.92 23.46
CA LEU A 464 17.38 -14.52 24.79
C LEU A 464 16.18 -15.43 24.99
N GLU A 465 16.44 -16.69 25.29
CA GLU A 465 15.41 -17.67 25.65
C GLU A 465 15.01 -17.51 27.13
N VAL A 466 13.71 -17.35 27.38
CA VAL A 466 13.18 -17.02 28.69
C VAL A 466 11.95 -17.87 29.07
N ASN A 467 11.71 -18.04 30.38
CA ASN A 467 10.52 -18.71 30.89
C ASN A 467 9.54 -17.69 31.48
N PRO A 468 8.46 -17.31 30.77
CA PRO A 468 7.47 -16.34 31.22
C PRO A 468 6.34 -16.93 32.10
N LEU A 469 6.44 -18.23 32.45
CA LEU A 469 5.47 -18.93 33.31
C LEU A 469 5.96 -19.13 34.74
N LYS A 470 7.21 -18.74 35.04
CA LYS A 470 7.83 -18.99 36.35
C LYS A 470 7.17 -18.17 37.47
N GLY A 471 6.29 -18.79 38.24
CA GLY A 471 5.66 -18.18 39.39
C GLY A 471 6.64 -17.85 40.54
N LYS A 472 6.21 -17.01 41.47
CA LYS A 472 6.93 -16.75 42.71
C LYS A 472 7.04 -18.06 43.50
N LYS A 473 8.25 -18.48 43.86
CA LYS A 473 8.39 -19.60 44.83
C LYS A 473 7.85 -19.14 46.15
N LEU A 474 6.85 -19.85 46.69
CA LEU A 474 6.33 -19.62 48.02
C LEU A 474 7.45 -19.91 49.06
N THR A 475 8.09 -18.88 49.54
CA THR A 475 9.06 -18.95 50.64
C THR A 475 8.42 -18.32 51.86
N ASN A 476 8.10 -19.15 52.85
CA ASN A 476 7.65 -18.88 54.21
C ASN A 476 6.23 -18.30 54.41
N VAL A 477 5.41 -19.07 55.10
CA VAL A 477 4.05 -18.76 55.55
C VAL A 477 3.94 -17.48 56.42
N ARG A 478 5.05 -16.95 56.93
CA ARG A 478 5.08 -15.76 57.79
C ARG A 478 5.13 -14.42 57.07
N ALA A 479 5.35 -14.38 55.74
CA ALA A 479 5.44 -13.15 54.94
C ALA A 479 4.22 -12.91 54.02
N SER A 480 3.12 -13.62 54.19
CA SER A 480 1.93 -13.55 53.34
C SER A 480 1.12 -12.23 53.46
N GLY A 481 1.51 -11.33 54.34
CA GLY A 481 0.82 -10.06 54.61
C GLY A 481 1.38 -8.84 53.85
N THR A 482 2.49 -8.98 53.11
CA THR A 482 3.18 -7.86 52.43
C THR A 482 3.49 -8.17 50.97
N ASP A 483 2.60 -8.85 50.26
CA ASP A 483 2.73 -8.97 48.79
C ASP A 483 2.37 -7.64 48.17
N GLU A 484 3.39 -6.83 47.82
CA GLU A 484 3.20 -5.65 47.00
C GLU A 484 2.63 -6.09 45.63
N ALA A 485 1.56 -5.40 45.18
CA ALA A 485 0.96 -5.64 43.88
C ALA A 485 2.02 -5.37 42.77
N VAL A 486 2.33 -6.38 41.99
CA VAL A 486 3.25 -6.26 40.84
C VAL A 486 2.66 -5.26 39.88
N ARG A 487 3.33 -4.12 39.68
CA ARG A 487 2.98 -3.15 38.63
C ARG A 487 3.83 -3.43 37.41
N LEU A 488 3.18 -3.78 36.32
CA LEU A 488 3.82 -3.99 35.02
C LEU A 488 3.77 -2.72 34.16
N THR A 489 4.84 -2.48 33.44
CA THR A 489 4.84 -1.49 32.36
C THR A 489 3.89 -1.95 31.26
N PRO A 490 3.08 -1.05 30.63
CA PRO A 490 2.23 -1.43 29.54
C PRO A 490 3.05 -2.10 28.42
N HIS A 491 2.64 -3.29 28.00
CA HIS A 491 3.30 -3.99 26.92
C HIS A 491 3.01 -3.33 25.55
N VAL A 492 3.95 -3.44 24.62
CA VAL A 492 3.82 -2.92 23.25
C VAL A 492 2.85 -3.79 22.47
N LYS A 493 1.83 -3.18 21.87
CA LYS A 493 0.92 -3.84 20.90
C LYS A 493 1.28 -3.38 19.52
N PHE A 494 1.63 -4.31 18.65
CA PHE A 494 1.92 -4.01 17.25
C PHE A 494 0.63 -3.94 16.42
N SER A 495 0.56 -2.95 15.51
CA SER A 495 -0.30 -3.08 14.34
C SER A 495 0.28 -4.14 13.38
N LEU A 496 -0.49 -4.53 12.36
CA LEU A 496 -0.02 -5.50 11.36
C LEU A 496 1.24 -4.98 10.64
N GLU A 497 1.22 -3.72 10.19
CA GLU A 497 2.33 -3.07 9.50
C GLU A 497 3.58 -3.01 10.40
N GLN A 498 3.40 -2.63 11.66
CA GLN A 498 4.49 -2.59 12.65
C GLN A 498 5.09 -3.98 12.87
N ALA A 499 4.24 -5.01 12.98
CA ALA A 499 4.69 -6.38 13.18
C ALA A 499 5.51 -6.91 12.00
N ILE A 500 5.02 -6.70 10.76
CA ILE A 500 5.69 -7.14 9.53
C ILE A 500 7.04 -6.41 9.35
N SER A 501 7.07 -5.12 9.67
CA SER A 501 8.27 -4.30 9.58
C SER A 501 9.30 -4.59 10.67
N TYR A 502 8.84 -5.08 11.84
CA TYR A 502 9.69 -5.34 13.01
C TYR A 502 10.50 -6.63 12.88
N ILE A 503 9.95 -7.68 12.30
CA ILE A 503 10.56 -9.01 12.26
C ILE A 503 11.84 -9.07 11.42
N ASN A 504 12.76 -9.96 11.82
CA ASN A 504 13.95 -10.35 11.05
C ASN A 504 13.64 -11.57 10.13
N ASP A 505 14.60 -11.95 9.29
CA ASP A 505 14.44 -13.00 8.28
C ASP A 505 14.19 -14.40 8.88
N ASP A 506 14.60 -14.62 10.13
CA ASP A 506 14.39 -15.85 10.89
C ASP A 506 13.08 -15.85 11.73
N GLU A 507 12.26 -14.82 11.55
CA GLU A 507 11.01 -14.60 12.27
C GLU A 507 9.81 -14.57 11.32
N LEU A 508 8.63 -14.82 11.87
CA LEU A 508 7.34 -14.78 11.16
C LEU A 508 6.32 -14.01 11.99
N VAL A 509 5.37 -13.37 11.32
CA VAL A 509 4.17 -12.83 11.94
C VAL A 509 3.05 -13.86 11.80
N GLU A 510 2.52 -14.34 12.91
CA GLU A 510 1.30 -15.10 12.96
C GLU A 510 0.11 -14.15 12.96
N VAL A 511 -0.70 -14.17 11.91
CA VAL A 511 -1.86 -13.30 11.73
C VAL A 511 -3.12 -14.14 11.82
N THR A 512 -4.00 -13.79 12.75
CA THR A 512 -5.31 -14.44 12.95
C THR A 512 -6.41 -13.39 13.04
N PRO A 513 -7.69 -13.75 12.92
CA PRO A 513 -8.79 -12.79 13.10
C PRO A 513 -8.73 -11.97 14.40
N ALA A 514 -8.27 -12.59 15.49
CA ALA A 514 -8.24 -11.97 16.81
C ALA A 514 -6.87 -11.43 17.24
N SER A 515 -5.76 -11.98 16.71
CA SER A 515 -4.42 -11.73 17.25
C SER A 515 -3.36 -11.54 16.18
N ILE A 516 -2.33 -10.75 16.51
CA ILE A 516 -1.09 -10.63 15.78
C ILE A 516 0.02 -11.04 16.75
N ARG A 517 0.77 -12.09 16.42
CA ARG A 517 1.84 -12.64 17.26
C ARG A 517 3.13 -12.73 16.47
N LEU A 518 4.25 -12.50 17.12
CA LEU A 518 5.57 -12.68 16.53
C LEU A 518 6.14 -14.02 16.98
N ARG A 519 6.80 -14.73 16.09
CA ARG A 519 7.43 -16.01 16.42
C ARG A 519 8.70 -16.24 15.62
N LYS A 520 9.56 -17.13 16.13
CA LYS A 520 10.65 -17.65 15.33
C LYS A 520 10.11 -18.59 14.24
N ARG A 521 10.80 -18.65 13.10
CA ARG A 521 10.48 -19.59 12.02
C ARG A 521 10.57 -21.03 12.49
N PHE A 522 11.63 -21.37 13.22
CA PHE A 522 11.83 -22.66 13.88
C PHE A 522 11.49 -22.53 15.37
N LEU A 523 10.45 -23.24 15.82
CA LEU A 523 9.97 -23.12 17.19
C LEU A 523 10.89 -23.83 18.19
N ASP A 524 11.55 -24.92 17.78
CA ASP A 524 12.47 -25.67 18.64
C ASP A 524 13.87 -25.02 18.73
N THR A 525 14.41 -24.92 19.96
CA THR A 525 15.71 -24.33 20.25
C THR A 525 16.87 -25.07 19.55
N HIS A 526 16.83 -26.40 19.51
CA HIS A 526 17.90 -27.18 18.91
C HIS A 526 17.90 -27.01 17.38
N GLU A 527 16.73 -26.91 16.79
CA GLU A 527 16.57 -26.66 15.37
C GLU A 527 17.10 -25.27 14.99
N ARG A 528 16.76 -24.22 15.76
CA ARG A 528 17.32 -22.87 15.55
C ARG A 528 18.86 -22.89 15.60
N LYS A 529 19.45 -23.54 16.61
CA LYS A 529 20.91 -23.65 16.75
C LYS A 529 21.56 -24.44 15.60
N ARG A 530 20.88 -25.46 15.06
CA ARG A 530 21.36 -26.22 13.91
C ARG A 530 21.37 -25.36 12.64
N GLN A 531 20.32 -24.59 12.40
CA GLN A 531 20.22 -23.71 11.24
C GLN A 531 21.22 -22.55 11.28
N SER A 532 21.43 -21.92 12.46
CA SER A 532 22.41 -20.84 12.61
C SER A 532 23.88 -21.28 12.40
N ARG A 533 24.18 -22.59 12.44
CA ARG A 533 25.50 -23.13 12.12
C ARG A 533 25.68 -23.45 10.65
N ASN A 534 24.58 -23.57 9.90
CA ASN A 534 24.58 -23.89 8.47
C ASN A 534 24.52 -22.64 7.57
N ASN A 535 24.20 -21.48 8.16
CA ASN A 535 24.28 -20.15 7.55
C ASN A 535 25.58 -19.45 7.96
#